data_fd6dbf0a796d356b462621493da74fec
#
_entry.id   fd6dbf0a796d356b462621493da74fec
#
_cell.length_a   1.000
_cell.length_b   1.000
_cell.length_c   1.000
_cell.angle_alpha   90.00
_cell.angle_beta   90.00
_cell.angle_gamma   90.00
#
_symmetry.space_group_name_H-M   'P 1'
#
loop_
_entity.id
_entity.type
_entity.pdbx_description
1 polymer ?
#
loop_
_entity_poly.entity_id
_entity_poly.type
_entity_poly.pdbx_seq_one_letter_code
_entity_poly.pdbx_strand_id
1 'polypeptide(L)'
;MSQSETLSINVREILKAKAPNTKVPNFLIRYLEKIVHQDEINQFLAEHGDVDGIEFVNESVRFLDLTIHTEGLDEIPKGKYTFAGTHPLGGIDGLSTGLAIHNRFPERSIKFLSNDLLSSLDNLMPLFVPVNKVGNKTQRRSLPQRLDEAYQSEMQMVIFPAGICSRRIKGKISEMPWTKSFITKSIETERDVIPVYFEGRNSNFFYNLANIRKFLGIKTNIEMLYLANEMFKQRGSTYHIYFGKPISYKTFDSSRSAQKWADWVREQALSLAKKPKK
;
A
#
# COMPACT_ATOMS: atom_id res chain seq x y z
N MET A 1 10.73 32.56 -14.40
CA MET A 1 11.30 31.26 -13.98
C MET A 1 10.95 31.09 -12.52
N SER A 2 9.87 30.39 -12.23
CA SER A 2 9.50 30.01 -10.86
C SER A 2 10.52 28.98 -10.39
N GLN A 3 11.23 29.26 -9.30
CA GLN A 3 12.01 28.23 -8.61
C GLN A 3 10.99 27.17 -8.14
N SER A 4 11.02 25.99 -8.75
CA SER A 4 10.32 24.84 -8.19
C SER A 4 10.95 24.59 -6.82
N GLU A 5 10.19 24.80 -5.75
CA GLU A 5 10.62 24.35 -4.43
C GLU A 5 10.94 22.85 -4.54
N THR A 6 12.21 22.51 -4.34
CA THR A 6 12.65 21.12 -4.37
C THR A 6 11.90 20.39 -3.26
N LEU A 7 11.06 19.42 -3.63
CA LEU A 7 10.35 18.59 -2.67
C LEU A 7 11.37 17.93 -1.74
N SER A 8 11.18 18.07 -0.45
CA SER A 8 12.07 17.46 0.54
C SER A 8 11.29 17.06 1.80
N ILE A 9 11.69 15.97 2.41
CA ILE A 9 11.19 15.53 3.71
C ILE A 9 12.08 16.13 4.79
N ASN A 10 11.47 16.77 5.79
CA ASN A 10 12.15 17.28 6.97
C ASN A 10 11.45 16.76 8.24
N VAL A 11 12.04 15.77 8.87
CA VAL A 11 11.49 15.13 10.08
C VAL A 11 11.29 16.13 11.21
N ARG A 12 12.20 17.09 11.36
CA ARG A 12 12.12 18.14 12.40
C ARG A 12 10.89 19.01 12.20
N GLU A 13 10.63 19.44 10.98
CA GLU A 13 9.46 20.27 10.66
C GLU A 13 8.16 19.48 10.81
N ILE A 14 8.14 18.22 10.35
CA ILE A 14 6.98 17.33 10.52
C ILE A 14 6.65 17.13 12.00
N LEU A 15 7.66 16.89 12.85
CA LEU A 15 7.47 16.75 14.29
C LEU A 15 6.96 18.05 14.93
N LYS A 16 7.53 19.21 14.52
CA LYS A 16 7.10 20.51 15.00
C LYS A 16 5.64 20.82 14.61
N ALA A 17 5.24 20.46 13.39
CA ALA A 17 3.87 20.66 12.91
C ALA A 17 2.88 19.73 13.65
N LYS A 18 3.24 18.48 13.89
CA LYS A 18 2.34 17.49 14.55
C LYS A 18 2.31 17.62 16.09
N ALA A 19 3.36 18.15 16.70
CA ALA A 19 3.48 18.28 18.14
C ALA A 19 4.16 19.61 18.52
N PRO A 20 3.56 20.77 18.24
CA PRO A 20 4.19 22.10 18.36
C PRO A 20 4.65 22.43 19.76
N ASN A 21 4.00 21.89 20.79
CA ASN A 21 4.29 22.13 22.20
C ASN A 21 5.23 21.09 22.83
N THR A 22 5.73 20.10 22.03
CA THR A 22 6.58 19.02 22.54
C THR A 22 8.03 19.30 22.18
N LYS A 23 8.88 19.46 23.19
CA LYS A 23 10.34 19.54 22.97
C LYS A 23 10.89 18.13 22.75
N VAL A 24 11.15 17.76 21.52
CA VAL A 24 11.78 16.48 21.16
C VAL A 24 13.32 16.65 21.27
N PRO A 25 14.03 15.82 22.04
CA PRO A 25 15.48 15.88 22.14
C PRO A 25 16.18 15.68 20.78
N ASN A 26 17.27 16.41 20.52
CA ASN A 26 17.97 16.35 19.24
C ASN A 26 18.47 14.95 18.86
N PHE A 27 18.90 14.14 19.84
CA PHE A 27 19.33 12.77 19.57
C PHE A 27 18.20 11.90 19.03
N LEU A 28 16.96 12.10 19.51
CA LEU A 28 15.79 11.38 19.04
C LEU A 28 15.39 11.84 17.62
N ILE A 29 15.51 13.14 17.32
CA ILE A 29 15.27 13.67 15.98
C ILE A 29 16.25 13.03 14.99
N ARG A 30 17.56 13.05 15.28
CA ARG A 30 18.59 12.40 14.46
C ARG A 30 18.35 10.91 14.27
N TYR A 31 17.86 10.25 15.30
CA TYR A 31 17.49 8.84 15.21
C TYR A 31 16.31 8.62 14.25
N LEU A 32 15.28 9.47 14.34
CA LEU A 32 14.13 9.43 13.42
C LEU A 32 14.54 9.74 11.98
N GLU A 33 15.37 10.79 11.76
CA GLU A 33 15.93 11.13 10.45
C GLU A 33 16.63 9.91 9.83
N LYS A 34 17.42 9.18 10.64
CA LYS A 34 18.11 7.98 10.19
C LYS A 34 17.17 6.83 9.84
N ILE A 35 16.16 6.51 10.67
CA ILE A 35 15.27 5.36 10.43
C ILE A 35 14.25 5.61 9.30
N VAL A 36 13.95 6.87 8.99
CA VAL A 36 13.14 7.22 7.81
C VAL A 36 13.99 7.40 6.55
N HIS A 37 15.33 7.28 6.64
CA HIS A 37 16.25 7.49 5.53
C HIS A 37 16.08 8.86 4.86
N GLN A 38 15.99 9.91 5.68
CA GLN A 38 15.68 11.26 5.21
C GLN A 38 16.63 11.72 4.10
N ASP A 39 17.93 11.50 4.25
CA ASP A 39 18.94 11.98 3.30
C ASP A 39 18.82 11.25 1.96
N GLU A 40 18.66 9.92 1.98
CA GLU A 40 18.51 9.11 0.77
C GLU A 40 17.19 9.42 0.04
N ILE A 41 16.09 9.63 0.79
CA ILE A 41 14.82 10.04 0.19
C ILE A 41 14.93 11.43 -0.40
N ASN A 42 15.58 12.37 0.27
CA ASN A 42 15.76 13.73 -0.25
C ASN A 42 16.68 13.74 -1.48
N GLN A 43 17.70 12.91 -1.53
CA GLN A 43 18.48 12.72 -2.74
C GLN A 43 17.61 12.18 -3.89
N PHE A 44 16.81 11.16 -3.66
CA PHE A 44 15.88 10.62 -4.65
C PHE A 44 14.88 11.68 -5.14
N LEU A 45 14.32 12.47 -4.22
CA LEU A 45 13.40 13.55 -4.57
C LEU A 45 14.08 14.69 -5.34
N ALA A 46 15.35 14.96 -5.08
CA ALA A 46 16.13 15.96 -5.85
C ALA A 46 16.38 15.51 -7.29
N GLU A 47 16.53 14.20 -7.51
CA GLU A 47 16.80 13.60 -8.82
C GLU A 47 15.51 13.31 -9.62
N HIS A 48 14.40 12.97 -8.95
CA HIS A 48 13.16 12.49 -9.57
C HIS A 48 11.89 13.19 -9.04
N GLY A 49 12.03 14.32 -8.36
CA GLY A 49 10.88 15.04 -7.81
C GLY A 49 10.03 15.77 -8.85
N ASP A 50 10.47 15.84 -10.09
CA ASP A 50 9.77 16.43 -11.24
C ASP A 50 8.78 15.47 -11.91
N VAL A 51 8.87 14.17 -11.64
CA VAL A 51 7.93 13.17 -12.15
C VAL A 51 6.89 12.78 -11.11
N ASP A 52 5.71 12.33 -11.55
CA ASP A 52 4.62 11.94 -10.67
C ASP A 52 3.95 10.62 -11.11
N GLY A 53 3.00 10.17 -10.31
CA GLY A 53 2.19 9.01 -10.62
C GLY A 53 3.01 7.74 -10.85
N ILE A 54 2.72 7.05 -11.94
CA ILE A 54 3.35 5.75 -12.23
C ILE A 54 4.83 5.87 -12.62
N GLU A 55 5.22 7.00 -13.19
CA GLU A 55 6.62 7.26 -13.52
C GLU A 55 7.45 7.38 -12.24
N PHE A 56 6.96 8.11 -11.24
CA PHE A 56 7.58 8.17 -9.92
C PHE A 56 7.66 6.79 -9.25
N VAL A 57 6.65 5.94 -9.42
CA VAL A 57 6.68 4.53 -8.95
C VAL A 57 7.78 3.75 -9.66
N ASN A 58 7.91 3.90 -10.98
CA ASN A 58 8.94 3.23 -11.76
C ASN A 58 10.34 3.63 -11.29
N GLU A 59 10.60 4.94 -11.11
CA GLU A 59 11.87 5.43 -10.59
C GLU A 59 12.12 4.97 -9.15
N SER A 60 11.09 4.89 -8.32
CA SER A 60 11.20 4.34 -6.96
C SER A 60 11.62 2.85 -6.96
N VAL A 61 11.04 2.05 -7.86
CA VAL A 61 11.40 0.62 -8.01
C VAL A 61 12.84 0.48 -8.49
N ARG A 62 13.29 1.33 -9.44
CA ARG A 62 14.68 1.37 -9.92
C ARG A 62 15.65 1.82 -8.82
N PHE A 63 15.32 2.87 -8.11
CA PHE A 63 16.15 3.39 -7.01
C PHE A 63 16.37 2.35 -5.90
N LEU A 64 15.35 1.54 -5.63
CA LEU A 64 15.42 0.44 -4.67
C LEU A 64 16.04 -0.83 -5.29
N ASP A 65 16.39 -0.83 -6.57
CA ASP A 65 16.96 -1.97 -7.29
C ASP A 65 16.13 -3.24 -7.11
N LEU A 66 14.79 -3.13 -7.30
CA LEU A 66 13.88 -4.25 -7.10
C LEU A 66 13.67 -5.02 -8.41
N THR A 67 13.75 -6.35 -8.32
CA THR A 67 13.35 -7.25 -9.40
C THR A 67 11.96 -7.82 -9.12
N ILE A 68 11.02 -7.69 -10.07
CA ILE A 68 9.64 -8.10 -9.90
C ILE A 68 9.32 -9.19 -10.93
N HIS A 69 8.88 -10.35 -10.43
CA HIS A 69 8.34 -11.44 -11.24
C HIS A 69 6.85 -11.57 -10.99
N THR A 70 6.08 -11.74 -12.06
CA THR A 70 4.63 -11.90 -11.99
C THR A 70 4.22 -13.27 -12.53
N GLU A 71 3.21 -13.88 -11.90
CA GLU A 71 2.57 -15.11 -12.40
C GLU A 71 1.06 -14.91 -12.48
N GLY A 72 0.45 -15.40 -13.55
CA GLY A 72 -1.00 -15.31 -13.81
C GLY A 72 -1.46 -13.95 -14.35
N LEU A 73 -0.63 -12.90 -14.32
CA LEU A 73 -1.03 -11.56 -14.75
C LEU A 73 -1.32 -11.49 -16.26
N ASP A 74 -0.50 -12.14 -17.07
CA ASP A 74 -0.65 -12.14 -18.53
C ASP A 74 -1.88 -12.90 -19.00
N GLU A 75 -2.39 -13.82 -18.18
CA GLU A 75 -3.59 -14.61 -18.46
C GLU A 75 -4.90 -13.82 -18.21
N ILE A 76 -4.81 -12.66 -17.53
CA ILE A 76 -5.98 -11.85 -17.22
C ILE A 76 -6.46 -11.16 -18.48
N PRO A 77 -7.74 -11.34 -18.89
CA PRO A 77 -8.31 -10.66 -20.05
C PRO A 77 -8.28 -9.14 -19.90
N LYS A 78 -8.39 -8.43 -21.04
CA LYS A 78 -8.59 -6.98 -21.00
C LYS A 78 -9.92 -6.65 -20.30
N GLY A 79 -9.90 -5.69 -19.40
CA GLY A 79 -11.06 -5.32 -18.60
C GLY A 79 -10.69 -4.35 -17.47
N LYS A 80 -11.69 -3.96 -16.71
CA LYS A 80 -11.52 -3.16 -15.47
C LYS A 80 -11.72 -4.04 -14.25
N TYR A 81 -10.80 -4.00 -13.35
CA TYR A 81 -10.76 -4.91 -12.20
C TYR A 81 -10.51 -4.19 -10.89
N THR A 82 -10.87 -4.86 -9.80
CA THR A 82 -10.37 -4.55 -8.46
C THR A 82 -9.33 -5.62 -8.08
N PHE A 83 -8.06 -5.24 -8.04
CA PHE A 83 -6.97 -6.08 -7.56
C PHE A 83 -6.93 -6.00 -6.05
N ALA A 84 -7.30 -7.09 -5.37
CA ALA A 84 -7.30 -7.18 -3.92
C ALA A 84 -6.11 -8.02 -3.45
N GLY A 85 -5.13 -7.36 -2.83
CA GLY A 85 -3.83 -7.96 -2.53
C GLY A 85 -3.55 -8.16 -1.04
N THR A 86 -2.67 -9.15 -0.75
CA THR A 86 -2.01 -9.25 0.54
C THR A 86 -1.03 -8.09 0.73
N HIS A 87 -0.79 -7.70 2.00
CA HIS A 87 -0.01 -6.49 2.33
C HIS A 87 1.15 -6.80 3.29
N PRO A 88 2.16 -7.58 2.86
CA PRO A 88 3.20 -8.01 3.79
C PRO A 88 4.21 -6.93 4.18
N LEU A 89 4.56 -6.01 3.26
CA LEU A 89 5.67 -5.08 3.42
C LEU A 89 5.24 -3.64 3.71
N GLY A 90 4.08 -3.22 3.23
CA GLY A 90 3.49 -1.89 3.49
C GLY A 90 3.76 -0.84 2.42
N GLY A 91 4.88 -0.82 1.76
CA GLY A 91 5.22 0.14 0.69
C GLY A 91 5.59 -0.55 -0.61
N ILE A 92 6.56 -1.42 -0.56
CA ILE A 92 7.10 -2.14 -1.75
C ILE A 92 6.03 -2.94 -2.47
N ASP A 93 5.16 -3.64 -1.73
CA ASP A 93 4.06 -4.41 -2.30
C ASP A 93 3.07 -3.52 -3.09
N GLY A 94 2.80 -2.30 -2.60
CA GLY A 94 2.02 -1.30 -3.33
C GLY A 94 2.71 -0.87 -4.63
N LEU A 95 3.94 -0.37 -4.53
CA LEU A 95 4.72 0.11 -5.68
C LEU A 95 4.87 -0.99 -6.75
N SER A 96 5.32 -2.18 -6.33
CA SER A 96 5.57 -3.30 -7.24
C SER A 96 4.31 -3.84 -7.90
N THR A 97 3.21 -3.99 -7.14
CA THR A 97 1.93 -4.47 -7.69
C THR A 97 1.35 -3.44 -8.66
N GLY A 98 1.41 -2.15 -8.31
CA GLY A 98 0.91 -1.08 -9.19
C GLY A 98 1.67 -1.01 -10.50
N LEU A 99 3.00 -1.05 -10.45
CA LEU A 99 3.84 -1.05 -11.67
C LEU A 99 3.56 -2.26 -12.54
N ALA A 100 3.44 -3.45 -11.96
CA ALA A 100 3.13 -4.67 -12.72
C ALA A 100 1.76 -4.58 -13.42
N ILE A 101 0.72 -4.09 -12.72
CA ILE A 101 -0.61 -3.90 -13.30
C ILE A 101 -0.59 -2.85 -14.40
N HIS A 102 0.11 -1.72 -14.20
CA HIS A 102 0.25 -0.71 -15.24
C HIS A 102 0.91 -1.26 -16.50
N ASN A 103 2.01 -2.00 -16.37
CA ASN A 103 2.72 -2.58 -17.50
C ASN A 103 1.84 -3.57 -18.29
N ARG A 104 0.92 -4.28 -17.61
CA ARG A 104 -0.02 -5.21 -18.27
C ARG A 104 -1.21 -4.50 -18.92
N PHE A 105 -1.65 -3.39 -18.34
CA PHE A 105 -2.82 -2.61 -18.79
C PHE A 105 -2.44 -1.14 -19.01
N PRO A 106 -1.51 -0.83 -19.94
CA PRO A 106 -1.00 0.53 -20.11
C PRO A 106 -2.06 1.52 -20.59
N GLU A 107 -3.15 1.02 -21.20
CA GLU A 107 -4.28 1.81 -21.64
C GLU A 107 -5.19 2.27 -20.50
N ARG A 108 -4.99 1.77 -19.26
CA ARG A 108 -5.81 2.09 -18.08
C ARG A 108 -4.97 2.68 -16.99
N SER A 109 -5.39 3.80 -16.47
CA SER A 109 -4.81 4.35 -15.23
C SER A 109 -5.06 3.42 -14.06
N ILE A 110 -4.22 3.52 -13.04
CA ILE A 110 -4.41 2.78 -11.78
C ILE A 110 -4.76 3.74 -10.65
N LYS A 111 -5.55 3.28 -9.69
CA LYS A 111 -5.84 3.99 -8.44
C LYS A 111 -5.71 3.05 -7.26
N PHE A 112 -5.01 3.54 -6.25
CA PHE A 112 -4.90 2.89 -4.95
C PHE A 112 -5.90 3.46 -3.97
N LEU A 113 -6.52 2.60 -3.18
CA LEU A 113 -7.20 3.02 -1.96
C LEU A 113 -6.18 3.02 -0.83
N SER A 114 -5.74 4.18 -0.40
CA SER A 114 -4.70 4.32 0.62
C SER A 114 -5.16 5.08 1.84
N ASN A 115 -4.48 4.80 2.96
CA ASN A 115 -4.53 5.60 4.17
C ASN A 115 -3.57 6.80 4.08
N ASP A 116 -3.79 7.80 4.93
CA ASP A 116 -3.11 9.11 4.99
C ASP A 116 -1.57 9.10 5.03
N LEU A 117 -0.94 7.96 5.32
CA LEU A 117 0.52 7.90 5.51
C LEU A 117 1.29 8.20 4.21
N LEU A 118 0.74 7.82 3.06
CA LEU A 118 1.36 8.04 1.73
C LEU A 118 0.96 9.39 1.11
N SER A 119 -0.01 10.09 1.70
CA SER A 119 -0.45 11.41 1.24
C SER A 119 0.58 12.54 1.48
N SER A 120 1.70 12.23 2.11
CA SER A 120 2.81 13.16 2.30
C SER A 120 3.82 13.18 1.15
N LEU A 121 3.64 12.33 0.13
CA LEU A 121 4.44 12.33 -1.09
C LEU A 121 3.54 12.79 -2.24
N ASP A 122 3.63 14.08 -2.59
CA ASP A 122 2.79 14.70 -3.62
C ASP A 122 2.91 13.99 -4.97
N ASN A 123 4.09 13.47 -5.30
CA ASN A 123 4.35 12.69 -6.51
C ASN A 123 3.49 11.43 -6.64
N LEU A 124 3.04 10.84 -5.54
CA LEU A 124 2.15 9.67 -5.55
C LEU A 124 0.67 10.04 -5.53
N MET A 125 0.32 11.29 -5.23
CA MET A 125 -1.09 11.72 -5.14
C MET A 125 -1.93 11.40 -6.38
N PRO A 126 -1.40 11.51 -7.63
CA PRO A 126 -2.17 11.12 -8.81
C PRO A 126 -2.65 9.67 -8.80
N LEU A 127 -1.99 8.78 -8.06
CA LEU A 127 -2.34 7.36 -7.98
C LEU A 127 -3.31 7.03 -6.84
N PHE A 128 -3.55 7.94 -5.91
CA PHE A 128 -4.36 7.63 -4.72
C PHE A 128 -5.77 8.19 -4.81
N VAL A 129 -6.74 7.40 -4.34
CA VAL A 129 -8.02 7.91 -3.85
C VAL A 129 -7.86 8.04 -2.34
N PRO A 130 -7.71 9.25 -1.81
CA PRO A 130 -7.43 9.44 -0.39
C PRO A 130 -8.65 9.03 0.46
N VAL A 131 -8.44 8.05 1.33
CA VAL A 131 -9.45 7.53 2.26
C VAL A 131 -9.19 8.11 3.64
N ASN A 132 -9.38 9.42 3.81
CA ASN A 132 -9.10 10.09 5.07
C ASN A 132 -10.19 9.83 6.10
N LYS A 133 -9.82 9.17 7.19
CA LYS A 133 -10.62 9.15 8.44
C LYS A 133 -10.43 10.43 9.26
N VAL A 134 -9.38 11.21 8.97
CA VAL A 134 -8.97 12.42 9.69
C VAL A 134 -8.99 13.60 8.72
N GLY A 135 -10.10 14.27 8.60
CA GLY A 135 -10.26 15.47 7.78
C GLY A 135 -11.36 16.38 8.35
N ASN A 136 -11.47 17.61 7.84
CA ASN A 136 -12.60 18.47 8.20
C ASN A 136 -13.93 17.85 7.68
N LYS A 137 -15.07 18.35 8.18
CA LYS A 137 -16.42 17.81 7.85
C LYS A 137 -16.70 17.82 6.34
N THR A 138 -16.13 18.77 5.60
CA THR A 138 -16.32 18.92 4.14
C THR A 138 -15.54 17.85 3.36
N GLN A 139 -14.31 17.57 3.77
CA GLN A 139 -13.50 16.52 3.15
C GLN A 139 -14.07 15.11 3.42
N ARG A 140 -14.64 14.88 4.61
CA ARG A 140 -15.32 13.61 4.92
C ARG A 140 -16.58 13.38 4.10
N ARG A 141 -17.31 14.44 3.74
CA ARG A 141 -18.52 14.32 2.89
C ARG A 141 -18.19 14.03 1.42
N SER A 142 -17.06 14.50 0.91
CA SER A 142 -16.63 14.24 -0.47
C SER A 142 -15.98 12.87 -0.69
N LEU A 143 -15.57 12.18 0.38
CA LEU A 143 -14.88 10.91 0.29
C LEU A 143 -15.71 9.77 -0.31
N PRO A 144 -16.97 9.50 0.14
CA PRO A 144 -17.80 8.47 -0.48
C PRO A 144 -17.99 8.72 -1.97
N GLN A 145 -18.23 9.97 -2.36
CA GLN A 145 -18.43 10.34 -3.77
C GLN A 145 -17.17 10.07 -4.62
N ARG A 146 -15.97 10.45 -4.14
CA ARG A 146 -14.71 10.16 -4.83
C ARG A 146 -14.42 8.68 -4.99
N LEU A 147 -14.77 7.89 -3.97
CA LEU A 147 -14.68 6.44 -4.02
C LEU A 147 -15.61 5.88 -5.09
N ASP A 148 -16.85 6.33 -5.12
CA ASP A 148 -17.85 5.90 -6.09
C ASP A 148 -17.41 6.26 -7.52
N GLU A 149 -16.95 7.48 -7.75
CA GLU A 149 -16.39 7.93 -9.02
C GLU A 149 -15.21 7.07 -9.47
N ALA A 150 -14.26 6.77 -8.56
CA ALA A 150 -13.12 5.92 -8.87
C ALA A 150 -13.54 4.49 -9.24
N TYR A 151 -14.46 3.88 -8.50
CA TYR A 151 -14.94 2.54 -8.80
C TYR A 151 -15.81 2.47 -10.07
N GLN A 152 -16.54 3.52 -10.41
CA GLN A 152 -17.33 3.62 -11.66
C GLN A 152 -16.44 3.88 -12.88
N SER A 153 -15.23 4.39 -12.69
CA SER A 153 -14.32 4.72 -13.79
C SER A 153 -13.78 3.47 -14.52
N GLU A 154 -13.09 3.68 -15.62
CA GLU A 154 -12.40 2.62 -16.38
C GLU A 154 -11.01 2.29 -15.81
N MET A 155 -10.60 2.89 -14.69
CA MET A 155 -9.29 2.68 -14.07
C MET A 155 -9.19 1.30 -13.42
N GLN A 156 -7.98 0.79 -13.28
CA GLN A 156 -7.70 -0.37 -12.43
C GLN A 156 -7.67 0.05 -10.96
N MET A 157 -8.41 -0.65 -10.11
CA MET A 157 -8.42 -0.37 -8.67
C MET A 157 -7.48 -1.34 -7.97
N VAL A 158 -6.53 -0.81 -7.19
CA VAL A 158 -5.59 -1.62 -6.40
C VAL A 158 -5.85 -1.37 -4.92
N ILE A 159 -6.13 -2.42 -4.19
CA ILE A 159 -6.47 -2.32 -2.77
C ILE A 159 -5.74 -3.37 -1.94
N PHE A 160 -5.47 -2.98 -0.71
CA PHE A 160 -4.98 -3.87 0.34
C PHE A 160 -6.01 -3.91 1.47
N PRO A 161 -7.00 -4.82 1.41
CA PRO A 161 -8.19 -4.73 2.26
C PRO A 161 -7.91 -4.92 3.74
N ALA A 162 -6.73 -5.44 4.10
CA ALA A 162 -6.24 -5.53 5.48
C ALA A 162 -5.98 -4.14 6.10
N GLY A 163 -5.63 -3.14 5.28
CA GLY A 163 -5.35 -1.76 5.68
C GLY A 163 -4.08 -1.56 6.52
N ILE A 164 -3.38 -2.63 6.86
CA ILE A 164 -2.07 -2.64 7.56
C ILE A 164 -1.27 -3.85 7.10
N CYS A 165 0.07 -3.74 7.21
CA CYS A 165 0.96 -4.85 6.86
C CYS A 165 0.70 -6.08 7.73
N SER A 166 1.12 -7.26 7.21
CA SER A 166 1.11 -8.53 7.95
C SER A 166 1.72 -8.42 9.35
N ARG A 167 1.25 -9.24 10.27
CA ARG A 167 1.67 -9.24 11.68
C ARG A 167 2.09 -10.65 12.13
N ARG A 168 2.94 -10.71 13.17
CA ARG A 168 3.26 -11.99 13.82
C ARG A 168 2.21 -12.30 14.88
N ILE A 169 1.41 -13.33 14.63
CA ILE A 169 0.35 -13.81 15.51
C ILE A 169 0.68 -15.26 15.90
N LYS A 170 0.77 -15.55 17.20
CA LYS A 170 1.12 -16.89 17.72
C LYS A 170 2.35 -17.49 17.01
N GLY A 171 3.41 -16.67 16.84
CA GLY A 171 4.67 -17.10 16.22
C GLY A 171 4.69 -17.13 14.69
N LYS A 172 3.54 -17.07 14.01
CA LYS A 172 3.42 -17.11 12.54
C LYS A 172 3.17 -15.71 12.00
N ILE A 173 3.81 -15.37 10.87
CA ILE A 173 3.50 -14.16 10.12
C ILE A 173 2.20 -14.43 9.37
N SER A 174 1.22 -13.55 9.56
CA SER A 174 -0.13 -13.73 9.05
C SER A 174 -0.63 -12.44 8.43
N GLU A 175 -1.28 -12.58 7.28
CA GLU A 175 -2.08 -11.53 6.69
C GLU A 175 -3.26 -11.19 7.61
N MET A 176 -3.51 -9.89 7.80
CA MET A 176 -4.58 -9.43 8.66
C MET A 176 -5.97 -9.66 8.02
N PRO A 177 -7.04 -9.68 8.83
CA PRO A 177 -8.40 -9.80 8.29
C PRO A 177 -8.72 -8.70 7.27
N TRP A 178 -9.38 -9.06 6.18
CA TRP A 178 -9.77 -8.14 5.14
C TRP A 178 -11.11 -7.48 5.46
N THR A 179 -11.25 -6.21 5.13
CA THR A 179 -12.52 -5.48 5.25
C THR A 179 -13.41 -5.75 4.03
N LYS A 180 -14.72 -5.69 4.22
CA LYS A 180 -15.72 -6.04 3.20
C LYS A 180 -15.99 -4.97 2.14
N SER A 181 -15.44 -3.76 2.27
CA SER A 181 -15.82 -2.61 1.44
C SER A 181 -15.65 -2.85 -0.06
N PHE A 182 -14.60 -3.55 -0.47
CA PHE A 182 -14.35 -3.85 -1.87
C PHE A 182 -15.37 -4.83 -2.48
N ILE A 183 -15.90 -5.77 -1.69
CA ILE A 183 -16.97 -6.67 -2.14
C ILE A 183 -18.24 -5.86 -2.43
N THR A 184 -18.62 -4.97 -1.51
CA THR A 184 -19.77 -4.09 -1.71
C THR A 184 -19.60 -3.24 -2.98
N LYS A 185 -18.43 -2.63 -3.16
CA LYS A 185 -18.13 -1.83 -4.35
C LYS A 185 -18.07 -2.65 -5.64
N SER A 186 -17.54 -3.88 -5.59
CA SER A 186 -17.53 -4.81 -6.72
C SER A 186 -18.95 -5.09 -7.23
N ILE A 187 -19.89 -5.36 -6.31
CA ILE A 187 -21.30 -5.60 -6.65
C ILE A 187 -21.95 -4.31 -7.21
N GLU A 188 -21.78 -3.17 -6.53
CA GLU A 188 -22.39 -1.90 -6.92
C GLU A 188 -21.91 -1.38 -8.28
N THR A 189 -20.68 -1.69 -8.69
CA THR A 189 -20.07 -1.15 -9.92
C THR A 189 -19.79 -2.22 -10.97
N GLU A 190 -20.34 -3.44 -10.79
CA GLU A 190 -20.18 -4.58 -11.69
C GLU A 190 -18.72 -4.86 -12.07
N ARG A 191 -17.83 -4.75 -11.07
CA ARG A 191 -16.39 -4.87 -11.26
C ARG A 191 -15.88 -6.19 -10.67
N ASP A 192 -15.29 -7.03 -11.52
CA ASP A 192 -14.69 -8.28 -11.09
C ASP A 192 -13.47 -8.06 -10.18
N VAL A 193 -13.22 -9.01 -9.30
CA VAL A 193 -12.13 -8.96 -8.33
C VAL A 193 -11.03 -9.94 -8.71
N ILE A 194 -9.78 -9.48 -8.69
CA ILE A 194 -8.61 -10.33 -8.88
C ILE A 194 -7.89 -10.45 -7.54
N PRO A 195 -7.83 -11.66 -6.96
CA PRO A 195 -7.04 -11.89 -5.76
C PRO A 195 -5.55 -11.86 -6.11
N VAL A 196 -4.75 -11.15 -5.29
CA VAL A 196 -3.31 -11.00 -5.49
C VAL A 196 -2.56 -11.45 -4.24
N TYR A 197 -1.55 -12.28 -4.42
CA TYR A 197 -0.62 -12.64 -3.37
C TYR A 197 0.75 -12.06 -3.64
N PHE A 198 1.26 -11.27 -2.71
CA PHE A 198 2.61 -10.74 -2.74
C PHE A 198 3.49 -11.57 -1.79
N GLU A 199 4.57 -12.14 -2.31
CA GLU A 199 5.52 -12.90 -1.52
C GLU A 199 6.54 -11.98 -0.88
N GLY A 200 6.50 -11.85 0.44
CA GLY A 200 7.42 -10.98 1.16
C GLY A 200 7.19 -10.99 2.67
N ARG A 201 8.15 -10.44 3.38
CA ARG A 201 8.05 -10.25 4.84
C ARG A 201 8.97 -9.15 5.31
N ASN A 202 8.56 -8.41 6.31
CA ASN A 202 9.40 -7.50 7.06
C ASN A 202 10.37 -8.25 8.00
N SER A 203 11.31 -7.53 8.59
CA SER A 203 12.29 -8.09 9.51
C SER A 203 11.63 -8.62 10.79
N ASN A 204 12.34 -9.53 11.46
CA ASN A 204 11.92 -9.98 12.79
C ASN A 204 11.81 -8.84 13.80
N PHE A 205 12.66 -7.82 13.66
CA PHE A 205 12.61 -6.61 14.49
C PHE A 205 11.25 -5.90 14.35
N PHE A 206 10.79 -5.66 13.15
CA PHE A 206 9.49 -5.02 12.89
C PHE A 206 8.33 -5.74 13.60
N TYR A 207 8.26 -7.06 13.45
CA TYR A 207 7.21 -7.85 14.07
C TYR A 207 7.33 -7.92 15.59
N ASN A 208 8.56 -8.02 16.13
CA ASN A 208 8.78 -8.07 17.56
C ASN A 208 8.44 -6.72 18.21
N LEU A 209 8.82 -5.61 17.57
CA LEU A 209 8.47 -4.27 18.02
C LEU A 209 6.94 -4.08 18.10
N ALA A 210 6.21 -4.52 17.08
CA ALA A 210 4.76 -4.49 17.07
C ALA A 210 4.14 -5.30 18.22
N ASN A 211 4.70 -6.47 18.54
CA ASN A 211 4.23 -7.33 19.64
C ASN A 211 4.58 -6.73 21.01
N ILE A 212 5.80 -6.23 21.21
CA ILE A 212 6.22 -5.56 22.45
C ILE A 212 5.35 -4.34 22.71
N ARG A 213 5.14 -3.49 21.69
CA ARG A 213 4.24 -2.34 21.76
C ARG A 213 2.85 -2.74 22.24
N LYS A 214 2.29 -3.79 21.61
CA LYS A 214 0.97 -4.30 21.97
C LYS A 214 0.92 -4.83 23.41
N PHE A 215 1.96 -5.55 23.84
CA PHE A 215 2.09 -6.06 25.21
C PHE A 215 2.14 -4.91 26.24
N LEU A 216 2.86 -3.82 25.91
CA LEU A 216 2.93 -2.62 26.75
C LEU A 216 1.68 -1.72 26.68
N GLY A 217 0.63 -2.11 25.92
CA GLY A 217 -0.59 -1.33 25.80
C GLY A 217 -0.45 -0.01 25.03
N ILE A 218 0.66 0.21 24.31
CA ILE A 218 0.90 1.42 23.52
C ILE A 218 -0.03 1.41 22.31
N LYS A 219 -0.96 2.35 22.22
CA LYS A 219 -1.97 2.42 21.14
C LYS A 219 -1.40 2.87 19.80
N THR A 220 -0.40 3.76 19.81
CA THR A 220 0.23 4.28 18.59
C THR A 220 1.09 3.21 17.94
N ASN A 221 0.92 3.00 16.63
CA ASN A 221 1.69 2.00 15.85
C ASN A 221 3.12 2.49 15.57
N ILE A 222 3.98 2.51 16.61
CA ILE A 222 5.35 3.00 16.51
C ILE A 222 6.21 2.21 15.52
N GLU A 223 5.91 0.94 15.29
CA GLU A 223 6.57 0.12 14.27
C GLU A 223 6.41 0.69 12.86
N MET A 224 5.35 1.47 12.60
CA MET A 224 5.13 2.10 11.29
C MET A 224 6.20 3.14 10.95
N LEU A 225 6.85 3.73 11.94
CA LEU A 225 7.98 4.65 11.73
C LEU A 225 9.18 3.94 11.09
N TYR A 226 9.25 2.62 11.24
CA TYR A 226 10.33 1.80 10.66
C TYR A 226 10.02 1.28 9.26
N LEU A 227 8.84 1.57 8.68
CA LEU A 227 8.52 1.06 7.33
C LEU A 227 9.49 1.55 6.28
N ALA A 228 9.92 2.81 6.35
CA ALA A 228 10.97 3.30 5.45
C ALA A 228 12.26 2.49 5.61
N ASN A 229 12.71 2.28 6.85
CA ASN A 229 13.90 1.47 7.12
C ASN A 229 13.73 0.00 6.67
N GLU A 230 12.54 -0.59 6.81
CA GLU A 230 12.26 -1.93 6.28
C GLU A 230 12.32 -1.93 4.73
N MET A 231 11.80 -0.89 4.07
CA MET A 231 11.87 -0.72 2.62
C MET A 231 13.31 -0.63 2.11
N PHE A 232 14.16 0.20 2.74
CA PHE A 232 15.57 0.32 2.37
C PHE A 232 16.39 -0.95 2.63
N LYS A 233 16.05 -1.73 3.65
CA LYS A 233 16.66 -3.06 3.89
C LYS A 233 16.34 -4.07 2.78
N GLN A 234 15.30 -3.84 2.02
CA GLN A 234 14.88 -4.70 0.91
C GLN A 234 15.52 -4.29 -0.44
N ARG A 235 16.39 -3.28 -0.47
CA ARG A 235 17.10 -2.86 -1.67
C ARG A 235 17.82 -4.05 -2.31
N GLY A 236 17.73 -4.19 -3.65
CA GLY A 236 18.29 -5.31 -4.40
C GLY A 236 17.53 -6.63 -4.27
N SER A 237 16.34 -6.60 -3.68
CA SER A 237 15.53 -7.81 -3.49
C SER A 237 14.73 -8.20 -4.73
N THR A 238 14.46 -9.50 -4.85
CA THR A 238 13.57 -10.07 -5.87
C THR A 238 12.24 -10.46 -5.24
N TYR A 239 11.14 -10.09 -5.89
CA TYR A 239 9.78 -10.37 -5.43
C TYR A 239 8.99 -11.15 -6.47
N HIS A 240 8.10 -12.02 -5.97
CA HIS A 240 7.14 -12.74 -6.78
C HIS A 240 5.73 -12.28 -6.40
N ILE A 241 4.94 -11.92 -7.42
CA ILE A 241 3.55 -11.49 -7.30
C ILE A 241 2.68 -12.46 -8.09
N TYR A 242 1.73 -13.09 -7.41
CA TYR A 242 0.84 -14.08 -7.99
C TYR A 242 -0.55 -13.47 -8.15
N PHE A 243 -1.08 -13.52 -9.36
CA PHE A 243 -2.41 -13.02 -9.70
C PHE A 243 -3.34 -14.22 -9.94
N GLY A 244 -4.46 -14.24 -9.23
CA GLY A 244 -5.49 -15.25 -9.43
C GLY A 244 -6.36 -14.94 -10.65
N LYS A 245 -7.25 -15.88 -10.97
CA LYS A 245 -8.26 -15.66 -12.02
C LYS A 245 -9.27 -14.61 -11.56
N PRO A 246 -9.84 -13.81 -12.51
CA PRO A 246 -10.91 -12.88 -12.19
C PRO A 246 -12.11 -13.61 -11.55
N ILE A 247 -12.55 -13.12 -10.41
CA ILE A 247 -13.76 -13.55 -9.71
C ILE A 247 -14.87 -12.60 -10.12
N SER A 248 -15.88 -13.11 -10.82
CA SER A 248 -17.00 -12.28 -11.27
C SER A 248 -17.72 -11.65 -10.08
N TYR A 249 -18.10 -10.39 -10.21
CA TYR A 249 -18.92 -9.68 -9.22
C TYR A 249 -20.24 -10.41 -8.92
N LYS A 250 -20.78 -11.16 -9.90
CA LYS A 250 -21.99 -11.98 -9.75
C LYS A 250 -21.82 -13.16 -8.79
N THR A 251 -20.56 -13.54 -8.48
CA THR A 251 -20.27 -14.58 -7.49
C THR A 251 -20.64 -14.13 -6.08
N PHE A 252 -20.62 -12.83 -5.82
CA PHE A 252 -20.87 -12.26 -4.50
C PHE A 252 -22.39 -12.08 -4.25
N ASP A 253 -23.11 -13.16 -4.20
CA ASP A 253 -24.55 -13.22 -4.01
C ASP A 253 -24.97 -13.19 -2.53
N SER A 254 -26.27 -13.37 -2.27
CA SER A 254 -26.87 -13.39 -0.93
C SER A 254 -26.58 -14.66 -0.11
N SER A 255 -25.89 -15.67 -0.66
CA SER A 255 -25.55 -16.92 0.03
C SER A 255 -24.57 -16.71 1.20
N ARG A 256 -23.82 -15.60 1.14
CA ARG A 256 -22.88 -15.19 2.19
C ARG A 256 -22.98 -13.70 2.45
N SER A 257 -22.65 -13.28 3.68
CA SER A 257 -22.47 -11.85 3.97
C SER A 257 -21.24 -11.30 3.22
N ALA A 258 -21.23 -10.00 2.96
CA ALA A 258 -20.09 -9.34 2.31
C ALA A 258 -18.76 -9.57 3.07
N GLN A 259 -18.79 -9.71 4.41
CA GLN A 259 -17.61 -10.05 5.19
C GLN A 259 -17.13 -11.47 4.91
N LYS A 260 -18.03 -12.44 4.85
CA LYS A 260 -17.66 -13.83 4.51
C LYS A 260 -17.13 -13.95 3.08
N TRP A 261 -17.63 -13.15 2.16
CA TRP A 261 -17.06 -13.04 0.80
C TRP A 261 -15.66 -12.43 0.82
N ALA A 262 -15.42 -11.39 1.61
CA ALA A 262 -14.07 -10.81 1.76
C ALA A 262 -13.08 -11.81 2.36
N ASP A 263 -13.49 -12.56 3.37
CA ASP A 263 -12.69 -13.63 3.96
C ASP A 263 -12.36 -14.72 2.93
N TRP A 264 -13.33 -15.12 2.12
CA TRP A 264 -13.14 -16.10 1.05
C TRP A 264 -12.18 -15.61 -0.03
N VAL A 265 -12.30 -14.35 -0.50
CA VAL A 265 -11.35 -13.77 -1.48
C VAL A 265 -9.94 -13.70 -0.88
N ARG A 266 -9.80 -13.37 0.41
CA ARG A 266 -8.52 -13.43 1.11
C ARG A 266 -7.92 -14.83 1.10
N GLU A 267 -8.73 -15.88 1.31
CA GLU A 267 -8.29 -17.28 1.23
C GLU A 267 -7.85 -17.61 -0.20
N GLN A 268 -8.57 -17.15 -1.25
CA GLN A 268 -8.13 -17.32 -2.63
C GLN A 268 -6.75 -16.68 -2.86
N ALA A 269 -6.54 -15.42 -2.41
CA ALA A 269 -5.24 -14.77 -2.51
C ALA A 269 -4.14 -15.57 -1.79
N LEU A 270 -4.37 -16.00 -0.56
CA LEU A 270 -3.38 -16.78 0.21
C LEU A 270 -3.10 -18.16 -0.42
N SER A 271 -4.06 -18.75 -1.13
CA SER A 271 -3.88 -20.04 -1.81
C SER A 271 -2.95 -19.98 -3.02
N LEU A 272 -2.69 -18.77 -3.55
CA LEU A 272 -1.73 -18.54 -4.64
C LEU A 272 -0.28 -18.69 -4.18
N ALA A 273 -0.03 -18.63 -2.86
CA ALA A 273 1.30 -18.85 -2.32
C ALA A 273 1.84 -20.20 -2.76
N LYS A 274 2.94 -20.22 -3.50
CA LYS A 274 3.64 -21.47 -3.80
C LYS A 274 4.20 -22.04 -2.50
N LYS A 275 3.93 -23.32 -2.24
CA LYS A 275 4.60 -24.03 -1.16
C LYS A 275 6.10 -24.02 -1.45
N PRO A 276 6.97 -23.68 -0.47
CA PRO A 276 8.39 -23.79 -0.68
C PRO A 276 8.70 -25.21 -1.18
N LYS A 277 9.45 -25.31 -2.29
CA LYS A 277 10.00 -26.61 -2.72
C LYS A 277 10.82 -27.12 -1.54
N LYS A 278 10.43 -28.30 -1.01
CA LYS A 278 11.18 -28.99 0.05
C LYS A 278 12.59 -29.32 -0.40
#